data_1ae5a66835ed9330dc8c39cddbd79653
#
_entry.id   1ae5a66835ed9330dc8c39cddbd79653
#
_cell.length_a   1.000
_cell.length_b   1.000
_cell.length_c   1.000
_cell.angle_alpha   90.00
_cell.angle_beta   90.00
_cell.angle_gamma   90.00
#
_symmetry.space_group_name_H-M   'P 1'
#
loop_
_entity.id
_entity.type
_entity.pdbx_description
1 polymer ?
#
loop_
_entity_poly.entity_id
_entity_poly.type
_entity_poly.pdbx_seq_one_letter_code
_entity_poly.pdbx_strand_id
1 'polypeptide(L)'
;LTSTKLRTYSGSLDDAPEFLNVLYYGEPGSGKTSNAAFMALLGKVYLVDVESGAKAKALRGLGIPTKNIVLVPVNSYQDLDDFYWSVKNELATDPDSVAGIIFDSYSEIHDQLIREQVDKRHAKAVRKATNAQGTLVMDVDDNEFLVELSERGIVTEQLRTLTRRFRDLPCHCAFVALAKRDVDPDGGGVVYLPQLPPKFGAQLRGFVDIVCYTSQAEGIDEPSGYLGVCRELGKYRGKDRLGGTLPVTAFPSFDRLVSVVFDDMDLTKDPIQLRYMNRVRSAMASTADQDQDEPDTDQTPVYAPVDQ
;
A
#
# COMPACT_ATOMS: atom_id res chain seq x y z
N LEU A 1 -16.44 -23.33 24.04
CA LEU A 1 -16.12 -23.21 22.60
C LEU A 1 -17.45 -23.04 21.86
N THR A 2 -17.96 -21.82 21.78
CA THR A 2 -19.11 -21.47 20.96
C THR A 2 -18.67 -21.45 19.51
N SER A 3 -19.20 -22.38 18.72
CA SER A 3 -19.08 -22.43 17.27
C SER A 3 -19.57 -21.09 16.70
N THR A 4 -18.64 -20.25 16.27
CA THR A 4 -18.95 -19.07 15.47
C THR A 4 -19.52 -19.61 14.15
N LYS A 5 -20.83 -19.51 13.94
CA LYS A 5 -21.43 -19.81 12.64
C LYS A 5 -20.81 -18.86 11.63
N LEU A 6 -19.95 -19.38 10.78
CA LEU A 6 -19.59 -18.72 9.55
C LEU A 6 -20.89 -18.38 8.82
N ARG A 7 -21.09 -17.09 8.51
CA ARG A 7 -22.16 -16.70 7.61
C ARG A 7 -21.84 -17.32 6.25
N THR A 8 -22.47 -18.43 5.96
CA THR A 8 -22.49 -18.98 4.61
C THR A 8 -23.53 -18.18 3.85
N TYR A 9 -23.08 -17.29 2.98
CA TYR A 9 -23.98 -16.63 2.03
C TYR A 9 -24.44 -17.68 1.02
N SER A 10 -25.72 -18.02 1.06
CA SER A 10 -26.40 -18.81 0.06
C SER A 10 -27.44 -17.92 -0.62
N GLY A 11 -26.99 -16.91 -1.34
CA GLY A 11 -27.86 -15.93 -2.01
C GLY A 11 -27.30 -15.54 -3.38
N SER A 12 -27.96 -14.59 -4.02
CA SER A 12 -27.44 -13.94 -5.23
C SER A 12 -26.13 -13.23 -4.95
N LEU A 13 -25.31 -13.06 -5.97
CA LEU A 13 -24.10 -12.20 -5.87
C LEU A 13 -24.49 -10.77 -5.50
N ASP A 14 -25.67 -10.31 -5.95
CA ASP A 14 -26.18 -8.97 -5.66
C ASP A 14 -26.52 -8.74 -4.17
N ASP A 15 -26.71 -9.84 -3.41
CA ASP A 15 -26.99 -9.77 -1.97
C ASP A 15 -25.71 -9.87 -1.12
N ALA A 16 -24.54 -10.10 -1.74
CA ALA A 16 -23.28 -10.23 -1.03
C ALA A 16 -22.82 -8.88 -0.52
N PRO A 17 -22.46 -8.72 0.78
CA PRO A 17 -21.87 -7.47 1.25
C PRO A 17 -20.54 -7.25 0.57
N GLU A 18 -20.40 -6.10 -0.05
CA GLU A 18 -19.21 -5.73 -0.80
C GLU A 18 -18.33 -4.78 0.01
N PHE A 19 -17.07 -5.14 0.18
CA PHE A 19 -16.07 -4.31 0.83
C PHE A 19 -14.88 -4.14 -0.09
N LEU A 20 -14.35 -2.93 -0.13
CA LEU A 20 -13.25 -2.57 -1.00
C LEU A 20 -11.90 -2.82 -0.33
N ASN A 21 -11.02 -3.53 -1.03
CA ASN A 21 -9.63 -3.75 -0.62
C ASN A 21 -8.69 -3.00 -1.57
N VAL A 22 -7.91 -2.07 -1.04
CA VAL A 22 -7.04 -1.19 -1.83
C VAL A 22 -5.59 -1.32 -1.39
N LEU A 23 -4.67 -1.44 -2.34
CA LEU A 23 -3.24 -1.26 -2.10
C LEU A 23 -2.80 0.09 -2.65
N TYR A 24 -2.40 0.99 -1.76
CA TYR A 24 -1.70 2.23 -2.12
C TYR A 24 -0.20 2.01 -2.03
N TYR A 25 0.54 2.33 -3.09
CA TYR A 25 1.99 2.32 -3.04
C TYR A 25 2.57 3.52 -3.78
N GLY A 26 3.75 3.98 -3.36
CA GLY A 26 4.37 5.17 -3.93
C GLY A 26 5.60 5.61 -3.13
N GLU A 27 6.28 6.63 -3.63
CA GLU A 27 7.42 7.23 -2.96
C GLU A 27 7.01 7.88 -1.60
N PRO A 28 7.94 8.14 -0.69
CA PRO A 28 7.67 8.94 0.50
C PRO A 28 7.01 10.28 0.13
N GLY A 29 6.01 10.71 0.89
CA GLY A 29 5.28 11.96 0.63
C GLY A 29 4.26 11.91 -0.52
N SER A 30 4.05 10.76 -1.16
CA SER A 30 3.11 10.61 -2.29
C SER A 30 1.62 10.53 -1.88
N GLY A 31 1.30 10.76 -0.60
CA GLY A 31 -0.09 10.83 -0.12
C GLY A 31 -0.76 9.48 0.16
N LYS A 32 -0.02 8.38 0.25
CA LYS A 32 -0.57 7.04 0.54
C LYS A 32 -1.44 7.01 1.79
N THR A 33 -0.86 7.41 2.93
CA THR A 33 -1.54 7.51 4.22
C THR A 33 -2.76 8.41 4.16
N SER A 34 -2.64 9.58 3.53
CA SER A 34 -3.74 10.55 3.40
C SER A 34 -4.90 9.97 2.60
N ASN A 35 -4.60 9.36 1.45
CA ASN A 35 -5.64 8.75 0.62
C ASN A 35 -6.35 7.58 1.33
N ALA A 36 -5.61 6.74 2.04
CA ALA A 36 -6.20 5.67 2.86
C ALA A 36 -7.04 6.24 4.02
N ALA A 37 -6.56 7.30 4.70
CA ALA A 37 -7.21 7.89 5.86
C ALA A 37 -8.57 8.55 5.54
N PHE A 38 -8.86 8.89 4.28
CA PHE A 38 -10.19 9.32 3.86
C PHE A 38 -11.27 8.25 4.11
N MET A 39 -10.91 7.00 4.32
CA MET A 39 -11.81 5.95 4.82
C MET A 39 -12.55 6.37 6.11
N ALA A 40 -11.96 7.24 6.93
CA ALA A 40 -12.56 7.75 8.15
C ALA A 40 -13.84 8.61 7.92
N LEU A 41 -14.12 9.04 6.69
CA LEU A 41 -15.39 9.66 6.32
C LEU A 41 -16.55 8.64 6.34
N LEU A 42 -16.26 7.37 6.17
CA LEU A 42 -17.26 6.29 6.16
C LEU A 42 -17.64 5.81 7.57
N GLY A 43 -16.80 6.11 8.59
CA GLY A 43 -17.03 5.69 9.96
C GLY A 43 -15.74 5.46 10.74
N LYS A 44 -15.82 4.59 11.77
CA LYS A 44 -14.67 4.22 12.59
C LYS A 44 -13.66 3.40 11.80
N VAL A 45 -12.40 3.80 11.86
CA VAL A 45 -11.28 3.15 11.18
C VAL A 45 -10.18 2.81 12.17
N TYR A 46 -9.64 1.61 12.07
CA TYR A 46 -8.41 1.23 12.75
C TYR A 46 -7.20 1.54 11.86
N LEU A 47 -6.22 2.26 12.41
CA LEU A 47 -4.96 2.57 11.74
C LEU A 47 -3.81 1.86 12.47
N VAL A 48 -3.25 0.85 11.83
CA VAL A 48 -1.99 0.20 12.23
C VAL A 48 -0.85 1.06 11.68
N ASP A 49 -0.38 2.03 12.49
CA ASP A 49 0.67 3.00 12.12
C ASP A 49 2.02 2.59 12.70
N VAL A 50 2.74 1.74 11.98
CA VAL A 50 4.05 1.24 12.39
C VAL A 50 5.15 2.28 12.18
N GLU A 51 5.00 3.14 11.19
CA GLU A 51 5.95 4.23 10.90
C GLU A 51 5.81 5.43 11.86
N SER A 52 4.73 5.48 12.65
CA SER A 52 4.37 6.66 13.46
C SER A 52 4.30 7.94 12.60
N GLY A 53 3.95 7.76 11.33
CA GLY A 53 3.94 8.79 10.29
C GLY A 53 2.67 9.64 10.28
N ALA A 54 1.55 9.07 10.72
CA ALA A 54 0.26 9.74 10.69
C ALA A 54 0.22 10.94 11.67
N LYS A 55 0.02 12.14 11.13
CA LYS A 55 -0.10 13.37 11.93
C LYS A 55 -1.53 13.89 11.88
N ALA A 56 -2.22 13.82 13.01
CA ALA A 56 -3.62 14.26 13.13
C ALA A 56 -3.87 15.69 12.61
N LYS A 57 -2.89 16.61 12.78
CA LYS A 57 -3.00 17.99 12.27
C LYS A 57 -3.06 18.01 10.74
N ALA A 58 -2.22 17.22 10.07
CA ALA A 58 -2.19 17.14 8.61
C ALA A 58 -3.49 16.54 8.06
N LEU A 59 -3.96 15.44 8.65
CA LEU A 59 -5.20 14.78 8.25
C LEU A 59 -6.42 15.71 8.44
N ARG A 60 -6.51 16.42 9.57
CA ARG A 60 -7.57 17.42 9.77
C ARG A 60 -7.53 18.56 8.76
N GLY A 61 -6.31 18.97 8.34
CA GLY A 61 -6.15 19.98 7.28
C GLY A 61 -6.73 19.54 5.94
N LEU A 62 -6.84 18.24 5.70
CA LEU A 62 -7.48 17.64 4.53
C LEU A 62 -9.00 17.39 4.72
N GLY A 63 -9.58 17.77 5.87
CA GLY A 63 -10.99 17.53 6.17
C GLY A 63 -11.30 16.12 6.71
N ILE A 64 -10.27 15.32 7.03
CA ILE A 64 -10.44 13.95 7.54
C ILE A 64 -10.85 13.99 9.02
N PRO A 65 -11.93 13.31 9.43
CA PRO A 65 -12.41 13.28 10.81
C PRO A 65 -11.54 12.37 11.68
N THR A 66 -10.41 12.89 12.17
CA THR A 66 -9.42 12.12 12.94
C THR A 66 -9.98 11.50 14.23
N LYS A 67 -11.12 11.95 14.72
CA LYS A 67 -11.84 11.32 15.84
C LYS A 67 -12.34 9.90 15.52
N ASN A 68 -12.53 9.60 14.25
CA ASN A 68 -12.95 8.29 13.76
C ASN A 68 -11.75 7.33 13.58
N ILE A 69 -10.51 7.83 13.72
CA ILE A 69 -9.31 7.01 13.55
C ILE A 69 -8.80 6.55 14.91
N VAL A 70 -8.75 5.23 15.09
CA VAL A 70 -8.22 4.57 16.28
C VAL A 70 -6.85 3.99 15.94
N LEU A 71 -5.81 4.46 16.63
CA LEU A 71 -4.44 3.94 16.42
C LEU A 71 -4.30 2.57 17.10
N VAL A 72 -3.70 1.63 16.37
CA VAL A 72 -3.40 0.27 16.84
C VAL A 72 -1.88 0.12 16.91
N PRO A 73 -1.29 0.05 18.10
CA PRO A 73 0.12 -0.22 18.26
C PRO A 73 0.41 -1.69 17.92
N VAL A 74 1.41 -1.94 17.09
CA VAL A 74 1.84 -3.28 16.70
C VAL A 74 3.36 -3.35 16.77
N ASN A 75 3.88 -4.35 17.51
CA ASN A 75 5.30 -4.59 17.68
C ASN A 75 5.71 -6.03 17.31
N SER A 76 4.73 -6.91 17.08
CA SER A 76 4.97 -8.32 16.81
C SER A 76 3.89 -8.93 15.90
N TYR A 77 4.17 -10.14 15.39
CA TYR A 77 3.14 -10.94 14.71
C TYR A 77 1.96 -11.25 15.63
N GLN A 78 2.22 -11.50 16.93
CA GLN A 78 1.17 -11.79 17.89
C GLN A 78 0.21 -10.62 18.06
N ASP A 79 0.72 -9.37 18.12
CA ASP A 79 -0.14 -8.19 18.20
C ASP A 79 -1.09 -8.09 17.01
N LEU A 80 -0.61 -8.41 15.80
CA LEU A 80 -1.43 -8.44 14.59
C LEU A 80 -2.48 -9.56 14.63
N ASP A 81 -2.13 -10.73 15.18
CA ASP A 81 -3.08 -11.85 15.34
C ASP A 81 -4.15 -11.51 16.39
N ASP A 82 -3.77 -10.96 17.53
CA ASP A 82 -4.68 -10.52 18.58
C ASP A 82 -5.61 -9.40 18.10
N PHE A 83 -5.06 -8.44 17.35
CA PHE A 83 -5.84 -7.38 16.71
C PHE A 83 -6.87 -7.95 15.72
N TYR A 84 -6.49 -8.91 14.88
CA TYR A 84 -7.42 -9.59 13.99
C TYR A 84 -8.62 -10.19 14.75
N TRP A 85 -8.34 -10.91 15.83
CA TRP A 85 -9.40 -11.53 16.62
C TRP A 85 -10.27 -10.50 17.32
N SER A 86 -9.69 -9.40 17.81
CA SER A 86 -10.44 -8.29 18.40
C SER A 86 -11.43 -7.69 17.40
N VAL A 87 -10.98 -7.32 16.21
CA VAL A 87 -11.85 -6.73 15.17
C VAL A 87 -12.91 -7.73 14.71
N LYS A 88 -12.52 -8.99 14.50
CA LYS A 88 -13.47 -10.05 14.11
C LYS A 88 -14.59 -10.24 15.10
N ASN A 89 -14.29 -10.20 16.40
CA ASN A 89 -15.29 -10.31 17.46
C ASN A 89 -16.18 -9.06 17.53
N GLU A 90 -15.60 -7.88 17.35
CA GLU A 90 -16.35 -6.61 17.29
C GLU A 90 -17.35 -6.62 16.14
N LEU A 91 -16.91 -6.93 14.92
CA LEU A 91 -17.76 -7.02 13.73
C LEU A 91 -18.81 -8.16 13.81
N ALA A 92 -18.52 -9.22 14.56
CA ALA A 92 -19.51 -10.27 14.82
C ALA A 92 -20.62 -9.81 15.77
N THR A 93 -20.35 -8.82 16.65
CA THR A 93 -21.31 -8.25 17.60
C THR A 93 -22.10 -7.11 16.95
N ASP A 94 -21.40 -6.23 16.25
CA ASP A 94 -21.98 -5.09 15.53
C ASP A 94 -21.28 -4.96 14.16
N PRO A 95 -21.91 -5.41 13.07
CA PRO A 95 -21.34 -5.39 11.73
C PRO A 95 -20.98 -4.00 11.21
N ASP A 96 -21.64 -2.95 11.70
CA ASP A 96 -21.44 -1.58 11.25
C ASP A 96 -20.47 -0.79 12.17
N SER A 97 -19.93 -1.44 13.22
CA SER A 97 -19.06 -0.81 14.20
C SER A 97 -17.73 -0.33 13.64
N VAL A 98 -17.23 -0.95 12.54
CA VAL A 98 -15.94 -0.66 11.93
C VAL A 98 -16.10 -0.46 10.42
N ALA A 99 -15.85 0.75 9.93
CA ALA A 99 -15.84 1.04 8.50
C ALA A 99 -14.65 0.37 7.78
N GLY A 100 -13.48 0.31 8.45
CA GLY A 100 -12.36 -0.38 7.86
C GLY A 100 -11.05 -0.32 8.64
N ILE A 101 -10.02 -0.89 8.01
CA ILE A 101 -8.68 -1.04 8.59
C ILE A 101 -7.64 -0.53 7.62
N ILE A 102 -6.67 0.22 8.11
CA ILE A 102 -5.54 0.75 7.33
C ILE A 102 -4.25 0.19 7.93
N PHE A 103 -3.41 -0.40 7.10
CA PHE A 103 -2.05 -0.86 7.44
C PHE A 103 -1.02 0.11 6.85
N ASP A 104 -0.37 0.91 7.70
CA ASP A 104 0.61 1.94 7.29
C ASP A 104 1.94 1.78 8.05
N SER A 105 2.95 1.16 7.43
CA SER A 105 2.95 0.56 6.10
C SER A 105 3.26 -0.95 6.17
N TYR A 106 2.81 -1.66 5.16
CA TYR A 106 3.13 -3.10 5.00
C TYR A 106 4.63 -3.33 4.77
N SER A 107 5.33 -2.36 4.20
CA SER A 107 6.79 -2.41 4.06
C SER A 107 7.47 -2.43 5.41
N GLU A 108 7.05 -1.58 6.34
CA GLU A 108 7.63 -1.52 7.69
C GLU A 108 7.17 -2.71 8.56
N ILE A 109 5.91 -3.15 8.42
CA ILE A 109 5.44 -4.39 9.07
C ILE A 109 6.31 -5.58 8.64
N HIS A 110 6.62 -5.71 7.34
CA HIS A 110 7.51 -6.75 6.86
C HIS A 110 8.88 -6.70 7.55
N ASP A 111 9.51 -5.53 7.59
CA ASP A 111 10.85 -5.37 8.16
C ASP A 111 10.85 -5.58 9.69
N GLN A 112 9.78 -5.20 10.36
CA GLN A 112 9.58 -5.46 11.78
C GLN A 112 9.45 -6.97 12.07
N LEU A 113 8.67 -7.69 11.26
CA LEU A 113 8.53 -9.14 11.41
C LEU A 113 9.84 -9.88 11.11
N ILE A 114 10.64 -9.41 10.16
CA ILE A 114 11.99 -9.94 9.91
C ILE A 114 12.86 -9.76 11.15
N ARG A 115 12.91 -8.57 11.73
CA ARG A 115 13.65 -8.30 12.98
C ARG A 115 13.20 -9.22 14.10
N GLU A 116 11.89 -9.41 14.27
CA GLU A 116 11.32 -10.32 15.27
C GLU A 116 11.83 -11.77 15.10
N GLN A 117 11.95 -12.27 13.85
CA GLN A 117 12.47 -13.63 13.63
C GLN A 117 13.98 -13.73 13.93
N VAL A 118 14.75 -12.73 13.52
CA VAL A 118 16.20 -12.65 13.84
C VAL A 118 16.41 -12.61 15.34
N ASP A 119 15.67 -11.76 16.07
CA ASP A 119 15.76 -11.65 17.53
C ASP A 119 15.40 -12.97 18.23
N LYS A 120 14.37 -13.67 17.76
CA LYS A 120 13.98 -15.00 18.29
C LYS A 120 15.09 -16.03 18.08
N ARG A 121 15.75 -16.03 16.93
CA ARG A 121 16.86 -16.93 16.64
C ARG A 121 18.06 -16.60 17.52
N HIS A 122 18.43 -15.32 17.63
CA HIS A 122 19.51 -14.84 18.47
C HIS A 122 19.26 -15.20 19.96
N ALA A 123 18.08 -14.93 20.49
CA ALA A 123 17.72 -15.30 21.87
C ALA A 123 17.82 -16.81 22.11
N LYS A 124 17.48 -17.64 21.10
CA LYS A 124 17.62 -19.10 21.19
C LYS A 124 19.08 -19.52 21.20
N ALA A 125 19.95 -18.85 20.43
CA ALA A 125 21.39 -19.14 20.41
C ALA A 125 22.04 -18.74 21.74
N VAL A 126 21.76 -17.54 22.24
CA VAL A 126 22.23 -17.08 23.56
C VAL A 126 21.81 -18.06 24.66
N ARG A 127 20.53 -18.51 24.65
CA ARG A 127 20.07 -19.51 25.62
C ARG A 127 20.84 -20.82 25.57
N LYS A 128 21.21 -21.29 24.36
CA LYS A 128 22.01 -22.50 24.19
C LYS A 128 23.46 -22.30 24.64
N ALA A 129 24.02 -21.11 24.43
CA ALA A 129 25.39 -20.75 24.79
C ALA A 129 25.55 -20.41 26.28
N THR A 130 24.43 -20.29 27.03
CA THR A 130 24.43 -19.90 28.44
C THR A 130 24.26 -21.14 29.33
N ASN A 131 25.08 -21.27 30.40
CA ASN A 131 24.96 -22.34 31.39
C ASN A 131 23.81 -22.13 32.38
N ALA A 132 23.57 -23.10 33.27
CA ALA A 132 22.51 -23.04 34.28
C ALA A 132 22.69 -21.87 35.30
N GLN A 133 23.88 -21.31 35.41
CA GLN A 133 24.22 -20.18 36.28
C GLN A 133 24.06 -18.82 35.58
N GLY A 134 23.62 -18.80 34.29
CA GLY A 134 23.46 -17.58 33.52
C GLY A 134 24.75 -17.02 32.91
N THR A 135 25.85 -17.79 32.91
CA THR A 135 27.13 -17.38 32.33
C THR A 135 27.24 -17.86 30.88
N LEU A 136 27.64 -16.97 29.96
CA LEU A 136 27.91 -17.33 28.57
C LEU A 136 29.13 -18.24 28.52
N VAL A 137 28.99 -19.46 28.03
CA VAL A 137 30.04 -20.49 27.97
C VAL A 137 30.53 -20.78 26.55
N MET A 138 29.87 -20.21 25.54
CA MET A 138 30.24 -20.27 24.12
C MET A 138 30.05 -18.91 23.50
N ASP A 139 30.88 -18.52 22.56
CA ASP A 139 30.69 -17.32 21.77
C ASP A 139 29.44 -17.48 20.87
N VAL A 140 28.66 -16.43 20.79
CA VAL A 140 27.54 -16.32 19.85
C VAL A 140 28.08 -15.61 18.61
N ASP A 141 27.98 -16.26 17.46
CA ASP A 141 28.50 -15.73 16.19
C ASP A 141 27.79 -14.42 15.80
N ASP A 142 28.56 -13.39 15.44
CA ASP A 142 28.02 -12.11 14.94
C ASP A 142 27.14 -12.28 13.68
N ASN A 143 27.33 -13.37 12.94
CA ASN A 143 26.47 -13.74 11.80
C ASN A 143 25.01 -14.06 12.19
N GLU A 144 24.72 -14.25 13.46
CA GLU A 144 23.36 -14.53 13.93
C GLU A 144 22.39 -13.34 13.76
N PHE A 145 22.91 -12.13 13.49
CA PHE A 145 22.09 -10.98 13.13
C PHE A 145 21.77 -10.89 11.63
N LEU A 146 22.39 -11.72 10.78
CA LEU A 146 22.09 -11.75 9.36
C LEU A 146 20.76 -12.47 9.11
N VAL A 147 19.95 -11.89 8.22
CA VAL A 147 18.65 -12.45 7.84
C VAL A 147 18.82 -13.70 6.99
N GLU A 148 18.32 -14.83 7.47
CA GLU A 148 18.33 -16.10 6.73
C GLU A 148 17.14 -16.23 5.76
N LEU A 149 17.31 -17.10 4.75
CA LEU A 149 16.23 -17.40 3.80
C LEU A 149 15.02 -18.04 4.47
N SER A 150 15.22 -18.82 5.53
CA SER A 150 14.18 -19.44 6.34
C SER A 150 13.28 -18.40 7.00
N GLU A 151 13.87 -17.34 7.56
CA GLU A 151 13.15 -16.23 8.20
C GLU A 151 12.32 -15.44 7.20
N ARG A 152 12.90 -15.15 6.02
CA ARG A 152 12.17 -14.53 4.91
C ARG A 152 10.95 -15.37 4.47
N GLY A 153 11.10 -16.70 4.46
CA GLY A 153 10.03 -17.64 4.15
C GLY A 153 8.90 -17.58 5.19
N ILE A 154 9.25 -17.59 6.48
CA ILE A 154 8.28 -17.51 7.58
C ILE A 154 7.50 -16.20 7.52
N VAL A 155 8.19 -15.06 7.39
CA VAL A 155 7.55 -13.74 7.35
C VAL A 155 6.65 -13.60 6.12
N THR A 156 7.09 -14.12 4.96
CA THR A 156 6.27 -14.13 3.75
C THR A 156 4.95 -14.87 3.97
N GLU A 157 4.98 -16.02 4.66
CA GLU A 157 3.78 -16.80 4.95
C GLU A 157 2.90 -16.13 6.02
N GLN A 158 3.51 -15.52 7.03
CA GLN A 158 2.80 -14.72 8.03
C GLN A 158 2.02 -13.56 7.37
N LEU A 159 2.68 -12.76 6.53
CA LEU A 159 2.05 -11.66 5.81
C LEU A 159 0.94 -12.14 4.87
N ARG A 160 1.15 -13.26 4.17
CA ARG A 160 0.12 -13.86 3.31
C ARG A 160 -1.12 -14.25 4.10
N THR A 161 -0.92 -14.88 5.24
CA THR A 161 -2.00 -15.32 6.12
C THR A 161 -2.76 -14.13 6.68
N LEU A 162 -2.06 -13.12 7.20
CA LEU A 162 -2.66 -11.90 7.73
C LEU A 162 -3.46 -11.15 6.65
N THR A 163 -2.87 -10.95 5.48
CA THR A 163 -3.55 -10.26 4.37
C THR A 163 -4.87 -10.90 4.03
N ARG A 164 -4.91 -12.24 3.89
CA ARG A 164 -6.15 -12.95 3.59
C ARG A 164 -7.17 -12.83 4.70
N ARG A 165 -6.75 -12.97 5.95
CA ARG A 165 -7.63 -12.87 7.11
C ARG A 165 -8.29 -11.49 7.20
N PHE A 166 -7.52 -10.40 7.06
CA PHE A 166 -8.05 -9.05 7.13
C PHE A 166 -8.90 -8.69 5.90
N ARG A 167 -8.46 -9.08 4.70
CA ARG A 167 -9.24 -8.90 3.48
C ARG A 167 -10.63 -9.54 3.56
N ASP A 168 -10.72 -10.69 4.22
CA ASP A 168 -11.95 -11.48 4.31
C ASP A 168 -12.85 -11.05 5.50
N LEU A 169 -12.48 -9.99 6.24
CA LEU A 169 -13.36 -9.36 7.24
C LEU A 169 -14.46 -8.55 6.54
N PRO A 170 -15.66 -8.48 7.14
CA PRO A 170 -16.76 -7.67 6.59
C PRO A 170 -16.56 -6.17 6.89
N CYS A 171 -15.47 -5.60 6.39
CA CYS A 171 -15.15 -4.16 6.42
C CYS A 171 -14.12 -3.83 5.35
N HIS A 172 -13.98 -2.56 5.01
CA HIS A 172 -12.99 -2.11 4.04
C HIS A 172 -11.56 -2.32 4.53
N CYS A 173 -10.60 -2.50 3.61
CA CYS A 173 -9.21 -2.65 3.98
C CYS A 173 -8.28 -1.86 3.03
N ALA A 174 -7.36 -1.09 3.60
CA ALA A 174 -6.33 -0.39 2.86
C ALA A 174 -4.94 -0.85 3.31
N PHE A 175 -4.14 -1.27 2.35
CA PHE A 175 -2.74 -1.63 2.53
C PHE A 175 -1.87 -0.52 1.95
N VAL A 176 -0.95 0.01 2.73
CA VAL A 176 -0.01 1.04 2.29
C VAL A 176 1.38 0.42 2.17
N ALA A 177 2.11 0.70 1.10
CA ALA A 177 3.47 0.23 0.91
C ALA A 177 4.34 1.33 0.27
N LEU A 178 5.64 1.32 0.57
CA LEU A 178 6.60 2.12 -0.17
C LEU A 178 6.76 1.57 -1.59
N ALA A 179 7.16 2.43 -2.52
CA ALA A 179 7.54 2.00 -3.85
C ALA A 179 9.03 1.67 -3.92
N LYS A 180 9.38 0.66 -4.69
CA LYS A 180 10.76 0.39 -5.12
C LYS A 180 10.84 0.43 -6.64
N ARG A 181 11.98 0.86 -7.14
CA ARG A 181 12.33 0.71 -8.55
C ARG A 181 12.85 -0.70 -8.78
N ASP A 182 12.44 -1.31 -9.87
CA ASP A 182 12.89 -2.63 -10.28
C ASP A 182 13.06 -2.64 -11.81
N VAL A 183 13.68 -3.67 -12.34
CA VAL A 183 13.80 -3.85 -13.80
C VAL A 183 12.60 -4.64 -14.29
N ASP A 184 11.96 -4.18 -15.36
CA ASP A 184 10.87 -4.91 -16.00
C ASP A 184 11.43 -6.19 -16.67
N PRO A 185 11.02 -7.38 -16.22
CA PRO A 185 11.52 -8.63 -16.80
C PRO A 185 11.14 -8.78 -18.28
N ASP A 186 10.06 -8.13 -18.72
CA ASP A 186 9.51 -8.27 -20.07
C ASP A 186 10.08 -7.25 -21.07
N GLY A 187 10.56 -6.10 -20.60
CA GLY A 187 10.99 -5.01 -21.49
C GLY A 187 12.31 -4.34 -21.15
N GLY A 188 13.00 -4.75 -20.05
CA GLY A 188 14.29 -4.17 -19.62
C GLY A 188 14.20 -2.72 -19.13
N GLY A 189 13.01 -2.13 -19.07
CA GLY A 189 12.78 -0.79 -18.57
C GLY A 189 12.63 -0.74 -17.03
N VAL A 190 12.53 0.48 -16.48
CA VAL A 190 12.26 0.68 -15.05
C VAL A 190 10.78 0.48 -14.76
N VAL A 191 10.47 -0.27 -13.70
CA VAL A 191 9.12 -0.41 -13.14
C VAL A 191 9.08 -0.03 -11.67
N TYR A 192 7.95 0.50 -11.23
CA TYR A 192 7.67 0.75 -9.82
C TYR A 192 6.78 -0.35 -9.27
N LEU A 193 7.25 -0.99 -8.20
CA LEU A 193 6.55 -2.07 -7.50
C LEU A 193 6.45 -1.74 -6.01
N PRO A 194 5.49 -2.32 -5.28
CA PRO A 194 5.48 -2.23 -3.82
C PRO A 194 6.80 -2.78 -3.24
N GLN A 195 7.38 -2.07 -2.28
CA GLN A 195 8.60 -2.48 -1.58
C GLN A 195 8.28 -3.61 -0.60
N LEU A 196 8.13 -4.79 -1.15
CA LEU A 196 7.81 -6.05 -0.47
C LEU A 196 8.62 -7.19 -1.11
N PRO A 197 8.75 -8.34 -0.45
CA PRO A 197 9.33 -9.53 -1.08
C PRO A 197 8.64 -9.79 -2.43
N PRO A 198 9.38 -10.05 -3.53
CA PRO A 198 8.82 -10.05 -4.89
C PRO A 198 7.60 -10.99 -5.03
N LYS A 199 7.71 -12.21 -4.50
CA LYS A 199 6.62 -13.19 -4.53
C LYS A 199 5.39 -12.73 -3.74
N PHE A 200 5.58 -12.13 -2.59
CA PHE A 200 4.48 -11.63 -1.76
C PHE A 200 3.86 -10.36 -2.37
N GLY A 201 4.67 -9.41 -2.84
CA GLY A 201 4.18 -8.19 -3.51
C GLY A 201 3.31 -8.49 -4.74
N ALA A 202 3.70 -9.50 -5.54
CA ALA A 202 2.88 -9.97 -6.64
C ALA A 202 1.54 -10.58 -6.16
N GLN A 203 1.56 -11.36 -5.08
CA GLN A 203 0.35 -11.95 -4.49
C GLN A 203 -0.56 -10.91 -3.87
N LEU A 204 0.00 -9.92 -3.13
CA LEU A 204 -0.78 -8.84 -2.53
C LEU A 204 -1.56 -8.06 -3.60
N ARG A 205 -0.91 -7.72 -4.74
CA ARG A 205 -1.62 -7.13 -5.88
C ARG A 205 -2.76 -8.01 -6.40
N GLY A 206 -2.62 -9.35 -6.29
CA GLY A 206 -3.67 -10.31 -6.61
C GLY A 206 -4.83 -10.33 -5.61
N PHE A 207 -4.58 -10.06 -4.34
CA PHE A 207 -5.58 -10.16 -3.26
C PHE A 207 -6.52 -8.96 -3.17
N VAL A 208 -6.07 -7.78 -3.56
CA VAL A 208 -6.84 -6.54 -3.48
C VAL A 208 -7.64 -6.29 -4.77
N ASP A 209 -8.63 -5.41 -4.69
CA ASP A 209 -9.50 -5.04 -5.80
C ASP A 209 -8.84 -3.94 -6.64
N ILE A 210 -8.26 -2.94 -5.98
CA ILE A 210 -7.57 -1.82 -6.60
C ILE A 210 -6.11 -1.80 -6.15
N VAL A 211 -5.20 -1.63 -7.10
CA VAL A 211 -3.79 -1.30 -6.87
C VAL A 211 -3.54 0.08 -7.42
N CYS A 212 -3.19 1.02 -6.56
CA CYS A 212 -3.01 2.42 -6.89
C CYS A 212 -1.58 2.87 -6.60
N TYR A 213 -0.82 3.21 -7.63
CA TYR A 213 0.41 3.96 -7.47
C TYR A 213 0.08 5.42 -7.21
N THR A 214 0.56 5.97 -6.10
CA THR A 214 0.29 7.36 -5.74
C THR A 214 1.51 8.25 -5.97
N SER A 215 1.27 9.45 -6.45
CA SER A 215 2.28 10.49 -6.64
C SER A 215 1.71 11.86 -6.28
N GLN A 216 2.60 12.79 -5.94
CA GLN A 216 2.22 14.18 -5.76
C GLN A 216 1.91 14.79 -7.12
N ALA A 217 0.82 15.52 -7.21
CA ALA A 217 0.45 16.24 -8.41
C ALA A 217 1.08 17.65 -8.36
N GLU A 218 2.06 17.91 -9.21
CA GLU A 218 2.68 19.23 -9.33
C GLU A 218 1.65 20.28 -9.77
N GLY A 219 1.67 21.44 -9.10
CA GLY A 219 0.83 22.59 -9.44
C GLY A 219 -0.66 22.43 -9.17
N ILE A 220 -1.07 21.49 -8.33
CA ILE A 220 -2.46 21.30 -7.91
C ILE A 220 -2.62 21.72 -6.45
N ASP A 221 -3.24 22.88 -6.23
CA ASP A 221 -3.60 23.42 -4.91
C ASP A 221 -4.93 22.85 -4.40
N GLU A 222 -5.21 21.59 -4.67
CA GLU A 222 -6.41 20.91 -4.16
C GLU A 222 -6.09 20.25 -2.81
N PRO A 223 -7.07 20.13 -1.91
CA PRO A 223 -6.84 19.60 -0.57
C PRO A 223 -6.22 18.20 -0.51
N SER A 224 -6.44 17.39 -1.53
CA SER A 224 -5.82 16.06 -1.63
C SER A 224 -4.51 16.04 -2.40
N GLY A 225 -4.26 16.96 -3.35
CA GLY A 225 -2.96 17.16 -4.06
C GLY A 225 -2.25 15.95 -4.66
N TYR A 226 -2.89 14.79 -4.62
CA TYR A 226 -2.28 13.50 -4.95
C TYR A 226 -3.01 12.82 -6.08
N LEU A 227 -2.23 12.19 -6.96
CA LEU A 227 -2.74 11.39 -8.07
C LEU A 227 -2.51 9.92 -7.84
N GLY A 228 -3.42 9.12 -8.34
CA GLY A 228 -3.30 7.68 -8.38
C GLY A 228 -3.33 7.13 -9.79
N VAL A 229 -2.44 6.18 -10.08
CA VAL A 229 -2.48 5.37 -11.28
C VAL A 229 -3.07 4.00 -10.91
N CYS A 230 -4.33 3.77 -11.31
CA CYS A 230 -5.12 2.61 -10.93
C CYS A 230 -5.14 1.50 -12.00
N ARG A 231 -4.38 1.64 -13.08
CA ARG A 231 -4.16 0.64 -14.14
C ARG A 231 -2.70 0.57 -14.51
N GLU A 232 -2.33 -0.40 -15.33
CA GLU A 232 -0.99 -0.40 -15.91
C GLU A 232 -0.80 0.80 -16.83
N LEU A 233 0.23 1.60 -16.56
CA LEU A 233 0.62 2.74 -17.36
C LEU A 233 2.15 2.88 -17.38
N GLY A 234 2.78 2.49 -18.46
CA GLY A 234 4.24 2.54 -18.62
C GLY A 234 4.96 1.81 -17.46
N LYS A 235 5.69 2.57 -16.66
CA LYS A 235 6.44 2.04 -15.52
C LYS A 235 5.60 1.77 -14.26
N TYR A 236 4.33 2.15 -14.23
CA TYR A 236 3.46 2.00 -13.06
C TYR A 236 2.57 0.76 -13.19
N ARG A 237 2.51 -0.05 -12.15
CA ARG A 237 1.74 -1.31 -12.10
C ARG A 237 0.49 -1.15 -11.25
N GLY A 238 -0.47 -0.39 -11.77
CA GLY A 238 -1.82 -0.31 -11.18
C GLY A 238 -2.70 -1.50 -11.56
N LYS A 239 -3.85 -1.62 -10.89
CA LYS A 239 -4.87 -2.65 -11.16
C LYS A 239 -6.23 -2.13 -10.78
N ASP A 240 -7.22 -2.49 -11.57
CA ASP A 240 -8.64 -2.25 -11.33
C ASP A 240 -9.43 -3.52 -11.62
N ARG A 241 -10.16 -4.05 -10.62
CA ARG A 241 -11.07 -5.21 -10.78
C ARG A 241 -12.49 -4.83 -11.18
N LEU A 242 -12.78 -3.53 -11.27
CA LEU A 242 -14.14 -3.00 -11.41
C LEU A 242 -14.57 -2.87 -12.87
N GLY A 243 -14.03 -3.70 -13.74
CA GLY A 243 -14.40 -3.69 -15.16
C GLY A 243 -13.97 -2.44 -15.93
N GLY A 244 -13.01 -1.67 -15.39
CA GLY A 244 -12.49 -0.48 -16.05
C GLY A 244 -13.28 0.80 -15.78
N THR A 245 -14.05 0.86 -14.71
CA THR A 245 -14.78 2.06 -14.27
C THR A 245 -13.85 3.17 -13.79
N LEU A 246 -12.69 2.83 -13.21
CA LEU A 246 -11.70 3.83 -12.83
C LEU A 246 -10.92 4.36 -14.04
N PRO A 247 -10.70 5.68 -14.13
CA PRO A 247 -9.76 6.22 -15.11
C PRO A 247 -8.33 5.75 -14.77
N VAL A 248 -7.43 5.78 -15.76
CA VAL A 248 -6.02 5.41 -15.58
C VAL A 248 -5.39 6.21 -14.47
N THR A 249 -5.67 7.51 -14.43
CA THR A 249 -5.27 8.43 -13.36
C THR A 249 -6.51 9.00 -12.70
N ALA A 250 -6.53 9.02 -11.37
CA ALA A 250 -7.64 9.52 -10.59
C ALA A 250 -7.12 10.21 -9.31
N PHE A 251 -7.99 10.96 -8.64
CA PHE A 251 -7.80 11.35 -7.24
C PHE A 251 -8.25 10.16 -6.38
N PRO A 252 -7.33 9.40 -5.79
CA PRO A 252 -7.60 8.06 -5.31
C PRO A 252 -7.97 8.01 -3.83
N SER A 253 -8.59 9.05 -3.25
CA SER A 253 -9.02 9.01 -1.86
C SER A 253 -10.03 7.88 -1.65
N PHE A 254 -9.94 7.21 -0.50
CA PHE A 254 -10.65 5.94 -0.27
C PHE A 254 -12.17 6.09 -0.38
N ASP A 255 -12.73 7.16 0.18
CA ASP A 255 -14.14 7.49 0.09
C ASP A 255 -14.64 7.63 -1.36
N ARG A 256 -13.83 8.28 -2.21
CA ARG A 256 -14.16 8.42 -3.65
C ARG A 256 -14.10 7.09 -4.39
N LEU A 257 -13.12 6.24 -4.06
CA LEU A 257 -13.07 4.90 -4.64
C LEU A 257 -14.30 4.07 -4.25
N VAL A 258 -14.75 4.19 -2.99
CA VAL A 258 -15.99 3.55 -2.54
C VAL A 258 -17.19 4.08 -3.32
N SER A 259 -17.31 5.41 -3.46
CA SER A 259 -18.43 6.02 -4.22
C SER A 259 -18.44 5.63 -5.70
N VAL A 260 -17.26 5.42 -6.32
CA VAL A 260 -17.20 4.93 -7.71
C VAL A 260 -17.67 3.49 -7.81
N VAL A 261 -17.32 2.67 -6.82
CA VAL A 261 -17.57 1.22 -6.84
C VAL A 261 -19.03 0.91 -6.49
N PHE A 262 -19.59 1.61 -5.47
CA PHE A 262 -20.87 1.24 -4.88
C PHE A 262 -21.98 2.27 -5.11
N ASP A 263 -21.65 3.54 -5.38
CA ASP A 263 -22.62 4.62 -5.53
C ASP A 263 -22.75 5.11 -6.99
N ASP A 264 -22.22 4.36 -7.97
CA ASP A 264 -22.22 4.72 -9.40
C ASP A 264 -21.63 6.11 -9.72
N MET A 265 -20.68 6.58 -8.90
CA MET A 265 -20.04 7.87 -9.12
C MET A 265 -19.22 7.86 -10.43
N ASP A 266 -19.62 8.71 -11.37
CA ASP A 266 -18.92 8.89 -12.64
C ASP A 266 -17.75 9.89 -12.50
N LEU A 267 -16.53 9.39 -12.31
CA LEU A 267 -15.33 10.24 -12.21
C LEU A 267 -15.10 11.10 -13.44
N THR A 268 -15.61 10.74 -14.62
CA THR A 268 -15.47 11.58 -15.82
C THR A 268 -16.25 12.88 -15.72
N LYS A 269 -17.23 12.95 -14.85
CA LYS A 269 -18.05 14.14 -14.55
C LYS A 269 -17.65 14.83 -13.26
N ASP A 270 -16.76 14.22 -12.47
CA ASP A 270 -16.30 14.81 -11.21
C ASP A 270 -15.52 16.10 -11.45
N PRO A 271 -15.89 17.23 -10.82
CA PRO A 271 -15.23 18.52 -11.04
C PRO A 271 -13.74 18.52 -10.70
N ILE A 272 -13.31 17.74 -9.70
CA ILE A 272 -11.89 17.63 -9.30
C ILE A 272 -11.13 16.87 -10.39
N GLN A 273 -11.66 15.75 -10.83
CA GLN A 273 -11.08 14.94 -11.91
C GLN A 273 -10.97 15.73 -13.22
N LEU A 274 -12.03 16.46 -13.59
CA LEU A 274 -12.08 17.28 -14.80
C LEU A 274 -11.05 18.42 -14.77
N ARG A 275 -10.92 19.13 -13.64
CA ARG A 275 -9.91 20.20 -13.47
C ARG A 275 -8.50 19.63 -13.66
N TYR A 276 -8.22 18.48 -13.08
CA TYR A 276 -6.92 17.82 -13.24
C TYR A 276 -6.66 17.44 -14.72
N MET A 277 -7.60 16.76 -15.36
CA MET A 277 -7.46 16.33 -16.75
C MET A 277 -7.21 17.51 -17.70
N ASN A 278 -7.86 18.64 -17.45
CA ASN A 278 -7.64 19.86 -18.23
C ASN A 278 -6.22 20.44 -18.03
N ARG A 279 -5.70 20.42 -16.78
CA ARG A 279 -4.33 20.87 -16.51
C ARG A 279 -3.29 19.98 -17.16
N VAL A 280 -3.46 18.64 -17.09
CA VAL A 280 -2.57 17.69 -17.76
C VAL A 280 -2.54 17.93 -19.27
N ARG A 281 -3.71 18.14 -19.90
CA ARG A 281 -3.79 18.47 -21.33
C ARG A 281 -3.07 19.77 -21.68
N SER A 282 -3.24 20.82 -20.84
CA SER A 282 -2.56 22.09 -21.04
C SER A 282 -1.04 21.97 -20.89
N ALA A 283 -0.56 21.21 -19.89
CA ALA A 283 0.86 20.96 -19.69
C ALA A 283 1.49 20.16 -20.86
N MET A 284 0.78 19.16 -21.36
CA MET A 284 1.23 18.38 -22.55
C MET A 284 1.27 19.23 -23.82
N ALA A 285 0.32 20.15 -23.99
CA ALA A 285 0.31 21.06 -25.14
C ALA A 285 1.50 22.03 -25.09
N SER A 286 1.87 22.56 -23.91
CA SER A 286 2.99 23.47 -23.74
C SER A 286 4.37 22.82 -23.94
N THR A 287 4.51 21.53 -23.63
CA THR A 287 5.75 20.78 -23.91
C THR A 287 5.88 20.41 -25.39
N ALA A 288 4.78 20.13 -26.07
CA ALA A 288 4.81 19.86 -27.50
C ALA A 288 5.20 21.11 -28.36
N ASP A 289 4.88 22.31 -27.89
CA ASP A 289 5.31 23.58 -28.54
C ASP A 289 6.80 23.89 -28.31
N GLN A 290 7.38 23.41 -27.20
CA GLN A 290 8.81 23.62 -26.90
C GLN A 290 9.74 22.69 -27.69
N ASP A 291 9.29 21.48 -28.00
CA ASP A 291 10.07 20.52 -28.81
C ASP A 291 10.13 20.89 -30.29
N GLN A 292 9.35 21.88 -30.75
CA GLN A 292 9.40 22.36 -32.15
C GLN A 292 10.41 23.49 -32.35
N ASP A 293 10.97 24.08 -31.31
CA ASP A 293 11.92 25.21 -31.36
C ASP A 293 13.41 24.81 -31.18
N GLU A 294 13.75 23.52 -31.00
CA GLU A 294 15.15 23.11 -31.03
C GLU A 294 15.64 23.02 -32.49
N PRO A 295 16.57 23.92 -32.93
CA PRO A 295 17.16 23.81 -34.25
C PRO A 295 18.03 22.55 -34.31
N ASP A 296 17.80 21.77 -35.36
CA ASP A 296 18.60 20.61 -35.78
C ASP A 296 20.09 20.98 -35.85
N THR A 297 20.83 20.77 -34.74
CA THR A 297 22.30 20.90 -34.75
C THR A 297 22.92 19.51 -34.95
N ASP A 298 22.63 18.91 -36.08
CA ASP A 298 23.43 17.78 -36.62
C ASP A 298 24.75 18.33 -37.21
N GLN A 299 25.69 18.73 -36.33
CA GLN A 299 27.09 18.89 -36.71
C GLN A 299 27.87 17.68 -36.24
N THR A 300 27.90 16.67 -37.08
CA THR A 300 28.90 15.59 -37.05
C THR A 300 30.31 16.20 -37.09
N PRO A 301 31.18 15.96 -36.11
CA PRO A 301 32.56 16.39 -36.17
C PRO A 301 33.27 15.57 -37.28
N VAL A 302 33.67 16.24 -38.33
CA VAL A 302 34.56 15.70 -39.35
C VAL A 302 35.93 15.48 -38.72
N TYR A 303 36.27 14.23 -38.42
CA TYR A 303 37.65 13.85 -38.07
C TYR A 303 38.53 13.93 -39.35
N ALA A 304 39.45 14.89 -39.33
CA ALA A 304 40.53 14.92 -40.29
C ALA A 304 41.52 13.76 -40.04
N PRO A 305 42.03 13.09 -41.07
CA PRO A 305 43.05 12.06 -40.87
C PRO A 305 44.38 12.70 -40.48
N VAL A 306 44.98 12.19 -39.40
CA VAL A 306 46.36 12.51 -39.01
C VAL A 306 47.28 11.58 -39.83
N ASP A 307 48.01 12.14 -40.80
CA ASP A 307 49.13 11.51 -41.43
C ASP A 307 50.32 11.43 -40.50
N GLN A 308 51.02 10.28 -40.58
CA GLN A 308 52.30 9.78 -40.06
C GLN A 308 52.26 8.97 -38.81
#